data_38b9338280a7c19a5b86ca3b8135e447
#
_entry.id   38b9338280a7c19a5b86ca3b8135e447
#
_cell.length_a   1.000
_cell.length_b   1.000
_cell.length_c   1.000
_cell.angle_alpha   90.00
_cell.angle_beta   90.00
_cell.angle_gamma   90.00
#
_symmetry.space_group_name_H-M   'P 1'
#
loop_
_entity.id
_entity.type
_entity.pdbx_description
1 polymer ?
#
loop_
_entity_poly.entity_id
_entity_poly.type
_entity_poly.pdbx_seq_one_letter_code
_entity_poly.pdbx_strand_id
1 'polypeptide(L)'
;YIPSNNRSQLEETAHNKLVVDAYNANPSSMAAAIENFRVMDVPHKMAILGQMGELGEVSHEEHQKVVDQLQAAGLENVWLVGDEFKGIPCSYRKFQNVEEVKEALKANQPHDHYILIKGSNSVKLFQLPELL
;
A
#
# COMPACT_ATOMS: atom_id res chain seq x y z
N TYR A 1 10.55 23.75 1.48
CA TYR A 1 10.94 22.96 1.75
C TYR A 1 10.60 21.80 1.90
N ILE A 2 10.77 21.13 1.78
CA ILE A 2 10.47 20.14 1.86
C ILE A 2 10.94 19.29 2.29
N PRO A 3 10.61 18.92 2.71
CA PRO A 3 11.06 18.13 3.34
C PRO A 3 11.49 17.08 2.92
N SER A 4 12.46 17.09 2.97
CA SER A 4 13.28 16.11 2.60
C SER A 4 12.91 14.77 3.01
N ASN A 5 12.21 14.65 3.94
CA ASN A 5 11.87 13.35 4.35
C ASN A 5 10.52 12.99 3.88
N ASN A 6 10.17 13.46 2.76
CA ASN A 6 8.95 13.19 2.21
C ASN A 6 8.72 11.84 1.91
N ARG A 7 8.43 11.05 2.84
CA ARG A 7 8.12 9.69 2.67
C ARG A 7 6.70 9.49 2.28
N SER A 8 5.84 10.41 2.69
CA SER A 8 4.43 10.33 2.35
C SER A 8 4.03 11.60 1.69
N GLN A 9 3.59 11.52 0.46
CA GLN A 9 3.16 12.66 -0.30
C GLN A 9 1.70 12.50 -0.66
N LEU A 10 0.93 13.54 -0.46
CA LEU A 10 -0.46 13.55 -0.89
C LEU A 10 -0.52 14.02 -2.33
N GLU A 11 -1.02 13.20 -3.21
CA GLU A 11 -1.17 13.53 -4.61
C GLU A 11 -2.63 13.43 -5.01
N GLU A 12 -3.09 14.35 -5.82
CA GLU A 12 -4.45 14.28 -6.36
C GLU A 12 -4.37 13.85 -7.82
N THR A 13 -5.15 12.86 -8.17
CA THR A 13 -5.27 12.45 -9.56
C THR A 13 -6.64 12.88 -10.08
N ALA A 14 -6.94 12.56 -11.31
CA ALA A 14 -8.23 12.90 -11.90
C ALA A 14 -9.39 12.26 -11.14
N HIS A 15 -9.16 11.12 -10.49
CA HIS A 15 -10.23 10.35 -9.85
C HIS A 15 -10.07 10.14 -8.35
N ASN A 16 -8.88 10.26 -7.82
CA ASN A 16 -8.60 9.86 -6.45
C ASN A 16 -7.59 10.78 -5.77
N LYS A 17 -7.47 10.63 -4.46
CA LYS A 17 -6.42 11.30 -3.68
C LYS A 17 -5.51 10.22 -3.13
N LEU A 18 -4.22 10.37 -3.33
CA LEU A 18 -3.25 9.33 -3.01
C LEU A 18 -2.30 9.79 -1.92
N VAL A 19 -1.98 8.86 -1.02
CA VAL A 19 -0.88 9.04 -0.08
C VAL A 19 0.21 8.11 -0.57
N VAL A 20 1.22 8.65 -1.25
CA VAL A 20 2.21 7.85 -1.93
C VAL A 20 3.54 7.80 -1.18
N ASP A 21 4.01 6.60 -0.90
CA ASP A 21 5.33 6.40 -0.31
C ASP A 21 5.84 5.07 -0.89
N ALA A 22 6.19 5.10 -2.16
CA ALA A 22 6.49 3.90 -2.92
C ALA A 22 7.98 3.64 -3.12
N TYR A 23 8.83 4.32 -2.36
CA TYR A 23 10.26 4.19 -2.55
C TYR A 23 10.94 3.32 -1.52
N ASN A 24 10.34 3.17 -0.36
CA ASN A 24 10.93 2.40 0.71
C ASN A 24 9.86 1.89 1.65
N ALA A 25 10.00 0.67 2.09
CA ALA A 25 9.08 0.09 3.05
C ALA A 25 9.83 -0.83 3.99
N ASN A 26 9.70 -0.59 5.27
CA ASN A 26 10.23 -1.46 6.31
C ASN A 26 9.17 -1.59 7.41
N PRO A 27 9.36 -2.50 8.39
CA PRO A 27 8.32 -2.72 9.38
C PRO A 27 7.87 -1.45 10.11
N SER A 28 8.80 -0.60 10.49
CA SER A 28 8.46 0.64 11.21
C SER A 28 7.72 1.62 10.34
N SER A 29 8.17 1.82 9.10
CA SER A 29 7.52 2.79 8.21
C SER A 29 6.15 2.31 7.75
N MET A 30 5.99 1.00 7.57
CA MET A 30 4.69 0.42 7.23
C MET A 30 3.70 0.62 8.38
N ALA A 31 4.13 0.34 9.61
CA ALA A 31 3.27 0.51 10.78
C ALA A 31 2.84 1.96 10.94
N ALA A 32 3.78 2.90 10.77
CA ALA A 32 3.48 4.32 10.89
C ALA A 32 2.51 4.78 9.80
N ALA A 33 2.71 4.32 8.57
CA ALA A 33 1.84 4.70 7.46
C ALA A 33 0.41 4.17 7.66
N ILE A 34 0.28 2.93 8.10
CA ILE A 34 -1.03 2.34 8.35
C ILE A 34 -1.74 3.09 9.48
N GLU A 35 -1.03 3.40 10.55
CA GLU A 35 -1.61 4.11 11.68
C GLU A 35 -2.03 5.53 11.28
N ASN A 36 -1.20 6.23 10.53
CA ASN A 36 -1.54 7.58 10.07
C ASN A 36 -2.75 7.55 9.14
N PHE A 37 -2.83 6.56 8.29
CA PHE A 37 -3.95 6.42 7.37
C PHE A 37 -5.23 6.03 8.11
N ARG A 38 -5.10 5.21 9.15
CA ARG A 38 -6.23 4.79 9.97
C ARG A 38 -6.94 5.98 10.61
N VAL A 39 -6.16 6.94 11.10
CA VAL A 39 -6.73 8.08 11.82
C VAL A 39 -7.23 9.20 10.91
N MET A 40 -7.01 9.08 9.61
CA MET A 40 -7.52 10.07 8.67
C MET A 40 -9.05 9.98 8.64
N ASP A 41 -9.71 11.11 8.81
CA ASP A 41 -11.15 11.14 8.79
C ASP A 41 -11.62 11.46 7.36
N VAL A 42 -11.56 10.46 6.52
CA VAL A 42 -11.93 10.59 5.11
C VAL A 42 -12.76 9.38 4.69
N PRO A 43 -13.65 9.55 3.72
CA PRO A 43 -14.45 8.43 3.23
C PRO A 43 -13.66 7.59 2.24
N HIS A 44 -14.13 6.40 1.99
CA HIS A 44 -13.62 5.53 0.92
C HIS A 44 -12.10 5.33 0.94
N LYS A 45 -11.60 4.76 2.00
CA LYS A 45 -10.18 4.44 2.11
C LYS A 45 -9.84 3.13 1.40
N MET A 46 -8.70 3.14 0.71
CA MET A 46 -8.17 1.95 0.06
C MET A 46 -6.67 1.92 0.30
N ALA A 47 -6.07 0.76 0.39
CA ALA A 47 -4.63 0.64 0.53
C ALA A 47 -4.09 -0.31 -0.53
N ILE A 48 -2.99 0.09 -1.18
CA ILE A 48 -2.26 -0.77 -2.10
C ILE A 48 -0.86 -0.86 -1.54
N LEU A 49 -0.56 -1.98 -0.89
CA LEU A 49 0.70 -2.15 -0.17
C LEU A 49 1.56 -3.20 -0.82
N GLY A 50 2.81 -2.84 -1.06
CA GLY A 50 3.78 -3.76 -1.62
C GLY A 50 4.59 -4.43 -0.52
N GLN A 51 5.27 -5.49 -0.91
CA GLN A 51 6.11 -6.21 0.03
C GLN A 51 7.27 -5.35 0.52
N MET A 52 7.74 -5.67 1.72
CA MET A 52 8.93 -5.05 2.27
C MET A 52 10.14 -5.85 1.82
N GLY A 53 11.27 -5.19 1.61
CA GLY A 53 12.49 -5.85 1.17
C GLY A 53 13.46 -6.12 2.29
N GLU A 54 14.43 -6.95 2.01
CA GLU A 54 15.59 -7.17 2.88
C GLU A 54 15.31 -7.65 4.31
N LEU A 55 14.22 -8.36 4.51
CA LEU A 55 13.87 -8.86 5.84
C LEU A 55 14.38 -10.27 6.13
N GLY A 56 14.81 -11.01 5.12
CA GLY A 56 15.32 -12.34 5.33
C GLY A 56 14.35 -13.26 6.05
N GLU A 57 14.80 -13.86 7.14
CA GLU A 57 14.00 -14.84 7.87
C GLU A 57 12.76 -14.27 8.55
N VAL A 58 12.76 -12.98 8.86
CA VAL A 58 11.62 -12.38 9.54
C VAL A 58 10.58 -11.85 8.57
N SER A 59 10.80 -12.02 7.26
CA SER A 59 9.90 -11.49 6.25
C SER A 59 8.45 -11.94 6.47
N HIS A 60 8.25 -13.23 6.65
CA HIS A 60 6.90 -13.77 6.85
C HIS A 60 6.21 -13.15 8.07
N GLU A 61 6.92 -13.07 9.18
CA GLU A 61 6.37 -12.51 10.41
C GLU A 61 6.03 -11.04 10.27
N GLU A 62 6.90 -10.27 9.64
CA GLU A 62 6.69 -8.85 9.48
C GLU A 62 5.54 -8.54 8.51
N HIS A 63 5.42 -9.34 7.46
CA HIS A 63 4.31 -9.18 6.53
C HIS A 63 2.98 -9.59 7.19
N GLN A 64 3.01 -10.61 8.05
CA GLN A 64 1.83 -10.98 8.83
C GLN A 64 1.40 -9.85 9.77
N LYS A 65 2.37 -9.17 10.39
CA LYS A 65 2.08 -8.03 11.25
C LYS A 65 1.41 -6.90 10.48
N VAL A 66 1.84 -6.66 9.24
CA VAL A 66 1.21 -5.64 8.40
C VAL A 66 -0.26 -5.98 8.17
N VAL A 67 -0.55 -7.24 7.84
CA VAL A 67 -1.93 -7.68 7.62
C VAL A 67 -2.74 -7.53 8.91
N ASP A 68 -2.17 -7.91 10.05
CA ASP A 68 -2.85 -7.79 11.35
C ASP A 68 -3.17 -6.32 11.65
N GLN A 69 -2.24 -5.42 11.35
CA GLN A 69 -2.46 -4.00 11.58
C GLN A 69 -3.56 -3.45 10.67
N LEU A 70 -3.62 -3.90 9.43
CA LEU A 70 -4.65 -3.49 8.50
C LEU A 70 -6.03 -3.94 8.97
N GLN A 71 -6.12 -5.15 9.48
CA GLN A 71 -7.37 -5.68 10.01
C GLN A 71 -7.79 -4.93 11.27
N ALA A 72 -6.83 -4.66 12.16
CA ALA A 72 -7.10 -3.90 13.38
C ALA A 72 -7.52 -2.47 13.08
N ALA A 73 -7.03 -1.91 11.98
CA ALA A 73 -7.39 -0.56 11.55
C ALA A 73 -8.76 -0.50 10.90
N GLY A 74 -9.38 -1.64 10.65
CA GLY A 74 -10.69 -1.67 10.03
C GLY A 74 -10.69 -1.40 8.53
N LEU A 75 -9.53 -1.52 7.89
CA LEU A 75 -9.44 -1.30 6.46
C LEU A 75 -9.92 -2.55 5.73
N GLU A 76 -10.89 -2.40 4.88
CA GLU A 76 -11.47 -3.52 4.17
C GLU A 76 -11.02 -3.62 2.72
N ASN A 77 -10.73 -2.48 2.11
CA ASN A 77 -10.35 -2.46 0.70
C ASN A 77 -8.82 -2.37 0.59
N VAL A 78 -8.16 -3.51 0.66
CA VAL A 78 -6.71 -3.58 0.67
C VAL A 78 -6.23 -4.52 -0.43
N TRP A 79 -5.26 -4.07 -1.20
CA TRP A 79 -4.58 -4.88 -2.21
C TRP A 79 -3.13 -5.06 -1.77
N LEU A 80 -2.67 -6.29 -1.74
CA LEU A 80 -1.32 -6.63 -1.33
C LEU A 80 -0.52 -7.11 -2.55
N VAL A 81 0.68 -6.58 -2.72
CA VAL A 81 1.48 -6.81 -3.92
C VAL A 81 2.83 -7.41 -3.56
N GLY A 82 3.18 -8.50 -4.19
CA GLY A 82 4.47 -9.14 -4.05
C GLY A 82 4.40 -10.54 -3.46
N ASP A 83 5.40 -11.34 -3.76
CA ASP A 83 5.43 -12.75 -3.34
C ASP A 83 5.48 -12.93 -1.83
N GLU A 84 6.03 -11.95 -1.11
CA GLU A 84 6.14 -12.06 0.35
C GLU A 84 4.77 -12.09 1.04
N PHE A 85 3.74 -11.54 0.42
CA PHE A 85 2.40 -11.61 0.95
C PHE A 85 1.67 -12.88 0.57
N LYS A 86 2.20 -13.62 -0.38
CA LYS A 86 1.52 -14.77 -0.95
C LYS A 86 1.18 -15.84 0.06
N GLY A 87 2.06 -16.08 1.02
CA GLY A 87 1.86 -17.07 2.05
C GLY A 87 1.13 -16.58 3.28
N ILE A 88 0.67 -15.33 3.30
CA ILE A 88 0.02 -14.75 4.46
C ILE A 88 -1.49 -15.00 4.37
N PRO A 89 -2.08 -15.73 5.30
CA PRO A 89 -3.52 -15.98 5.23
C PRO A 89 -4.33 -14.72 5.56
N CYS A 90 -5.16 -14.30 4.64
CA CYS A 90 -6.04 -13.15 4.84
C CYS A 90 -7.07 -13.10 3.71
N SER A 91 -8.07 -12.25 3.89
CA SER A 91 -9.12 -12.09 2.88
C SER A 91 -8.81 -11.01 1.85
N TYR A 92 -7.72 -10.29 2.02
CA TYR A 92 -7.35 -9.23 1.10
C TYR A 92 -6.90 -9.79 -0.24
N ARG A 93 -7.11 -9.01 -1.30
CA ARG A 93 -6.71 -9.41 -2.62
C ARG A 93 -5.19 -9.31 -2.75
N LYS A 94 -4.58 -10.32 -3.34
CA LYS A 94 -3.13 -10.38 -3.50
C LYS A 94 -2.75 -10.38 -4.97
N PHE A 95 -1.65 -9.68 -5.27
CA PHE A 95 -1.12 -9.58 -6.61
C PHE A 95 0.35 -9.97 -6.58
N GLN A 96 0.83 -10.57 -7.63
CA GLN A 96 2.21 -11.01 -7.69
C GLN A 96 3.15 -9.85 -7.97
N ASN A 97 2.73 -8.88 -8.78
CA ASN A 97 3.56 -7.76 -9.15
C ASN A 97 2.69 -6.56 -9.54
N VAL A 98 3.34 -5.43 -9.83
CA VAL A 98 2.63 -4.21 -10.17
C VAL A 98 1.86 -4.34 -11.48
N GLU A 99 2.31 -5.18 -12.39
CA GLU A 99 1.62 -5.36 -13.66
C GLU A 99 0.23 -5.94 -13.47
N GLU A 100 0.08 -6.86 -12.52
CA GLU A 100 -1.23 -7.40 -12.19
C GLU A 100 -2.13 -6.34 -11.58
N VAL A 101 -1.56 -5.44 -10.78
CA VAL A 101 -2.32 -4.33 -10.19
C VAL A 101 -2.81 -3.40 -11.30
N LYS A 102 -1.95 -3.11 -12.27
CA LYS A 102 -2.33 -2.26 -13.39
C LYS A 102 -3.50 -2.84 -14.18
N GLU A 103 -3.47 -4.14 -14.40
CA GLU A 103 -4.57 -4.82 -15.10
C GLU A 103 -5.87 -4.73 -14.29
N ALA A 104 -5.79 -4.93 -12.99
CA ALA A 104 -6.96 -4.83 -12.13
C ALA A 104 -7.52 -3.41 -12.10
N LEU A 105 -6.65 -2.40 -12.12
CA LEU A 105 -7.09 -1.01 -12.14
C LEU A 105 -7.79 -0.66 -13.44
N LYS A 106 -7.31 -1.20 -14.56
CA LYS A 106 -7.96 -0.99 -15.84
C LYS A 106 -9.34 -1.61 -15.89
N ALA A 107 -9.48 -2.76 -15.23
CA ALA A 107 -10.75 -3.48 -15.23
C ALA A 107 -11.76 -2.86 -14.26
N ASN A 108 -11.28 -2.26 -13.18
CA ASN A 108 -12.13 -1.74 -12.14
C ASN A 108 -11.49 -0.52 -11.49
N GLN A 109 -11.56 0.60 -12.18
CA GLN A 109 -10.93 1.84 -11.74
C GLN A 109 -11.60 2.40 -10.48
N PRO A 110 -10.88 2.60 -9.38
CA PRO A 110 -11.46 3.24 -8.21
C PRO A 110 -11.66 4.74 -8.48
N HIS A 111 -12.70 5.30 -7.88
CA HIS A 111 -13.00 6.72 -7.99
C HIS A 111 -13.35 7.27 -6.62
N ASP A 112 -12.94 8.49 -6.37
CA ASP A 112 -13.25 9.19 -5.11
C ASP A 112 -12.75 8.47 -3.87
N HIS A 113 -11.60 7.80 -3.99
CA HIS A 113 -10.99 7.11 -2.87
C HIS A 113 -9.76 7.85 -2.37
N TYR A 114 -9.48 7.68 -1.09
CA TYR A 114 -8.17 8.03 -0.54
C TYR A 114 -7.38 6.74 -0.50
N ILE A 115 -6.27 6.70 -1.23
CA ILE A 115 -5.51 5.46 -1.44
C ILE A 115 -4.11 5.60 -0.89
N LEU A 116 -3.76 4.74 0.07
CA LEU A 116 -2.40 4.65 0.59
C LEU A 116 -1.61 3.72 -0.32
N ILE A 117 -0.51 4.21 -0.88
CA ILE A 117 0.36 3.41 -1.72
C ILE A 117 1.73 3.36 -1.07
N LYS A 118 2.14 2.18 -0.63
CA LYS A 118 3.42 2.02 0.04
C LYS A 118 4.00 0.63 -0.25
N GLY A 119 5.29 0.59 -0.48
CA GLY A 119 5.98 -0.67 -0.75
C GLY A 119 7.45 -0.42 -0.99
N SER A 120 8.24 -1.48 -1.10
CA SER A 120 9.65 -1.31 -1.41
C SER A 120 9.80 -0.85 -2.86
N ASN A 121 10.91 -0.22 -3.16
CA ASN A 121 11.18 0.29 -4.49
C ASN A 121 11.11 -0.83 -5.56
N SER A 122 11.46 -2.04 -5.19
CA SER A 122 11.45 -3.17 -6.11
C SER A 122 10.07 -3.54 -6.61
N VAL A 123 9.02 -3.18 -5.89
CA VAL A 123 7.65 -3.48 -6.30
C VAL A 123 7.14 -2.47 -7.32
N LYS A 124 7.78 -1.31 -7.40
CA LYS A 124 7.48 -0.27 -8.39
C LYS A 124 6.06 0.29 -8.33
N LEU A 125 5.50 0.39 -7.13
CA LEU A 125 4.16 0.96 -6.98
C LEU A 125 4.10 2.43 -7.35
N PHE A 126 5.24 3.09 -7.44
CA PHE A 126 5.30 4.48 -7.90
C PHE A 126 4.79 4.65 -9.34
N GLN A 127 4.57 3.56 -10.06
CA GLN A 127 4.00 3.60 -11.40
C GLN A 127 2.47 3.70 -11.38
N LEU A 128 1.85 3.47 -10.23
CA LEU A 128 0.38 3.43 -10.15
C LEU A 128 -0.32 4.79 -10.19
N PRO A 129 0.26 5.89 -9.67
CA PRO A 129 -0.47 7.16 -9.66
C PRO A 129 -0.97 7.60 -11.04
N GLU A 130 -0.27 7.25 -12.09
CA GLU A 130 -0.70 7.58 -13.45
C GLU A 130 -2.01 6.90 -13.83
N LEU A 131 -2.33 5.79 -13.18
CA LEU A 131 -3.52 5.01 -13.48
C LEU A 131 -4.68 5.32 -12.53
N LEU A 132 -4.43 6.08 -11.51
CA LEU A 132 -5.41 6.42 -10.49
C LEU A 132 -5.82 7.88 -10.60
#